data_97ca51f64bfc46655af5274585eb215b
#
_entry.id   97ca51f64bfc46655af5274585eb215b
#
_cell.length_a   1.000
_cell.length_b   1.000
_cell.length_c   1.000
_cell.angle_alpha   90.00
_cell.angle_beta   90.00
_cell.angle_gamma   90.00
#
_symmetry.space_group_name_H-M   'P 1'
#
loop_
_entity.id
_entity.type
_entity.pdbx_description
1 polymer ?
#
loop_
_entity_poly.entity_id
_entity_poly.type
_entity_poly.pdbx_seq_one_letter_code
_entity_poly.pdbx_strand_id
1 'polypeptide(L)'
;MAITVNLRYTGKNGNARKFAEEMRSRGTVESIRAEAGNLRYEYYISMEDPETVLLVDSWTDQKAIDIHHASPMMKTISELREKYDLQMTVERYVSDDSDASGDDKFIRK
;
A
#
# COMPACT_ATOMS: atom_id res chain seq x y z
N MET A 1 -15.78 1.09 9.49
CA MET A 1 -15.20 0.08 8.59
C MET A 1 -13.92 0.61 7.97
N ALA A 2 -12.84 -0.15 8.07
CA ALA A 2 -11.59 0.22 7.46
C ALA A 2 -11.66 0.02 5.94
N ILE A 3 -10.87 0.81 5.21
CA ILE A 3 -10.73 0.70 3.77
C ILE A 3 -9.31 0.26 3.47
N THR A 4 -9.17 -0.82 2.71
CA THR A 4 -7.87 -1.30 2.25
C THR A 4 -7.76 -1.10 0.75
N VAL A 5 -6.68 -0.47 0.34
CA VAL A 5 -6.36 -0.26 -1.06
C VAL A 5 -5.14 -1.11 -1.39
N ASN A 6 -5.29 -2.00 -2.34
CA ASN A 6 -4.18 -2.79 -2.86
C ASN A 6 -3.70 -2.16 -4.16
N LEU A 7 -2.45 -1.72 -4.15
CA LEU A 7 -1.83 -1.15 -5.33
C LEU A 7 -0.74 -2.12 -5.81
N ARG A 8 -0.88 -2.59 -7.05
CA ARG A 8 0.15 -3.41 -7.67
C ARG A 8 0.96 -2.57 -8.62
N TYR A 9 2.23 -2.43 -8.32
CA TYR A 9 3.19 -1.73 -9.16
C TYR A 9 3.98 -2.73 -9.97
N THR A 10 4.03 -2.53 -11.27
CA THR A 10 4.80 -3.38 -12.18
C THR A 10 5.76 -2.51 -12.97
N GLY A 11 7.01 -2.95 -13.04
CA GLY A 11 8.04 -2.25 -13.78
C GLY A 11 8.93 -3.23 -14.55
N LYS A 12 10.11 -2.78 -14.90
CA LYS A 12 11.13 -3.58 -15.59
C LYS A 12 12.45 -3.44 -14.82
N ASN A 13 13.31 -4.42 -14.95
CA ASN A 13 14.67 -4.36 -14.39
C ASN A 13 14.71 -4.12 -12.89
N GLY A 14 13.75 -4.65 -12.15
CA GLY A 14 13.67 -4.48 -10.70
C GLY A 14 13.18 -3.10 -10.26
N ASN A 15 12.60 -2.32 -11.16
CA ASN A 15 12.23 -0.94 -10.86
C ASN A 15 11.13 -0.82 -9.81
N ALA A 16 10.16 -1.74 -9.75
CA ALA A 16 9.14 -1.70 -8.72
C ALA A 16 9.74 -1.88 -7.33
N ARG A 17 10.70 -2.79 -7.19
CA ARG A 17 11.43 -2.98 -5.93
C ARG A 17 12.27 -1.75 -5.57
N LYS A 18 12.95 -1.18 -6.55
CA LYS A 18 13.76 0.03 -6.33
C LYS A 18 12.89 1.20 -5.86
N PHE A 19 11.70 1.34 -6.44
CA PHE A 19 10.73 2.32 -6.01
C PHE A 19 10.36 2.13 -4.53
N ALA A 20 9.99 0.91 -4.15
CA ALA A 20 9.61 0.62 -2.76
C ALA A 20 10.78 0.86 -1.80
N GLU A 21 12.00 0.48 -2.19
CA GLU A 21 13.20 0.72 -1.39
C GLU A 21 13.47 2.22 -1.22
N GLU A 22 13.30 3.01 -2.27
CA GLU A 22 13.51 4.45 -2.19
C GLU A 22 12.43 5.14 -1.36
N MET A 23 11.18 4.73 -1.46
CA MET A 23 10.10 5.19 -0.59
C MET A 23 10.46 4.99 0.89
N ARG A 24 11.06 3.86 1.20
CA ARG A 24 11.48 3.54 2.56
C ARG A 24 12.71 4.34 2.98
N SER A 25 13.74 4.40 2.15
CA SER A 25 15.00 5.06 2.48
C SER A 25 14.87 6.57 2.64
N ARG A 26 13.91 7.18 1.95
CA ARG A 26 13.61 8.62 2.11
C ARG A 26 12.80 8.94 3.35
N GLY A 27 12.31 7.93 4.06
CA GLY A 27 11.42 8.12 5.21
C GLY A 27 9.98 8.43 4.84
N THR A 28 9.62 8.36 3.56
CA THR A 28 8.25 8.64 3.09
C THR A 28 7.27 7.63 3.65
N VAL A 29 7.63 6.35 3.68
CA VAL A 29 6.79 5.30 4.25
C VAL A 29 6.48 5.58 5.71
N GLU A 30 7.48 5.95 6.51
CA GLU A 30 7.28 6.25 7.92
C GLU A 30 6.42 7.48 8.14
N SER A 31 6.59 8.51 7.28
CA SER A 31 5.74 9.70 7.34
C SER A 31 4.28 9.36 7.05
N ILE A 32 4.03 8.46 6.10
CA ILE A 32 2.66 8.00 5.80
C ILE A 32 2.09 7.21 6.97
N ARG A 33 2.88 6.32 7.55
CA ARG A 33 2.44 5.52 8.70
C ARG A 33 2.11 6.39 9.92
N ALA A 34 2.71 7.57 10.02
CA ALA A 34 2.43 8.52 11.09
C ALA A 34 1.18 9.36 10.85
N GLU A 35 0.58 9.32 9.66
CA GLU A 35 -0.65 10.05 9.38
C GLU A 35 -1.81 9.47 10.17
N ALA A 36 -2.68 10.38 10.68
CA ALA A 36 -3.86 9.96 11.40
C ALA A 36 -4.73 9.07 10.51
N GLY A 37 -5.17 7.94 11.04
CA GLY A 37 -6.01 7.00 10.34
C GLY A 37 -5.28 5.98 9.46
N ASN A 38 -3.97 6.08 9.31
CA ASN A 38 -3.23 5.02 8.62
C ASN A 38 -3.16 3.77 9.50
N LEU A 39 -3.62 2.64 8.98
CA LEU A 39 -3.60 1.36 9.67
C LEU A 39 -2.50 0.44 9.16
N ARG A 40 -2.14 0.59 7.89
CA ARG A 40 -1.16 -0.28 7.26
C ARG A 40 -0.61 0.40 6.01
N TYR A 41 0.69 0.30 5.82
CA TYR A 41 1.37 0.75 4.61
C TYR A 41 2.59 -0.13 4.44
N GLU A 42 2.42 -1.25 3.73
CA GLU A 42 3.43 -2.29 3.64
C GLU A 42 3.60 -2.78 2.20
N TYR A 43 4.83 -2.99 1.81
CA TYR A 43 5.18 -3.50 0.49
C TYR A 43 5.49 -4.99 0.55
N TYR A 44 5.06 -5.71 -0.49
CA TYR A 44 5.32 -7.14 -0.67
C TYR A 44 5.75 -7.38 -2.11
N ILE A 45 6.67 -8.32 -2.30
CA ILE A 45 7.09 -8.73 -3.65
C ILE A 45 6.31 -9.98 -4.03
N SER A 46 5.76 -9.99 -5.25
CA SER A 46 5.08 -11.18 -5.76
C SER A 46 6.08 -12.33 -5.91
N MET A 47 5.72 -13.48 -5.38
CA MET A 47 6.55 -14.67 -5.54
C MET A 47 6.56 -15.17 -6.98
N GLU A 48 5.49 -14.93 -7.72
CA GLU A 48 5.34 -15.39 -9.10
C GLU A 48 5.91 -14.41 -10.13
N ASP A 49 6.00 -13.12 -9.75
CA ASP A 49 6.48 -12.07 -10.65
C ASP A 49 7.30 -11.05 -9.85
N PRO A 50 8.64 -11.21 -9.81
CA PRO A 50 9.49 -10.29 -9.05
C PRO A 50 9.52 -8.86 -9.59
N GLU A 51 8.95 -8.62 -10.77
CA GLU A 51 8.78 -7.27 -11.31
C GLU A 51 7.52 -6.59 -10.77
N THR A 52 6.74 -7.27 -9.94
CA THR A 52 5.52 -6.74 -9.33
C THR A 52 5.68 -6.61 -7.82
N VAL A 53 5.36 -5.43 -7.32
CA VAL A 53 5.31 -5.13 -5.87
C VAL A 53 3.89 -4.76 -5.50
N LEU A 54 3.37 -5.40 -4.47
CA LEU A 54 2.06 -5.08 -3.89
C LEU A 54 2.25 -4.14 -2.72
N LEU A 55 1.53 -3.02 -2.74
CA LEU A 55 1.37 -2.16 -1.56
C LEU A 55 0.01 -2.44 -0.95
N VAL A 56 -0.01 -2.82 0.31
CA VAL A 56 -1.25 -2.89 1.11
C VAL A 56 -1.37 -1.61 1.91
N ASP A 57 -2.38 -0.81 1.60
CA ASP A 57 -2.54 0.56 2.09
C ASP A 57 -3.92 0.66 2.75
N SER A 58 -3.96 0.65 4.09
CA SER A 58 -5.22 0.59 4.84
C SER A 58 -5.41 1.83 5.71
N TRP A 59 -6.66 2.30 5.76
CA TRP A 59 -7.06 3.53 6.45
C TRP A 59 -8.36 3.32 7.22
N THR A 60 -8.55 4.10 8.26
CA THR A 60 -9.76 4.02 9.10
C THR A 60 -11.02 4.37 8.33
N ASP A 61 -10.95 5.32 7.37
CA ASP A 61 -12.08 5.80 6.61
C ASP A 61 -11.63 6.59 5.36
N GLN A 62 -12.59 7.01 4.57
CA GLN A 62 -12.33 7.79 3.36
C GLN A 62 -11.73 9.16 3.68
N LYS A 63 -12.12 9.77 4.79
CA LYS A 63 -11.58 11.07 5.19
C LYS A 63 -10.06 11.00 5.39
N ALA A 64 -9.57 9.94 6.03
CA ALA A 64 -8.15 9.73 6.21
C ALA A 64 -7.42 9.59 4.87
N ILE A 65 -8.02 8.88 3.92
CA ILE A 65 -7.48 8.74 2.56
C ILE A 65 -7.44 10.11 1.87
N ASP A 66 -8.49 10.91 1.99
CA ASP A 66 -8.56 12.22 1.34
C ASP A 66 -7.48 13.15 1.89
N ILE A 67 -7.24 13.13 3.18
CA ILE A 67 -6.17 13.92 3.83
C ILE A 67 -4.80 13.44 3.31
N HIS A 68 -4.60 12.13 3.22
CA HIS A 68 -3.38 11.57 2.66
C HIS A 68 -3.14 12.03 1.21
N HIS A 69 -4.18 11.98 0.38
CA HIS A 69 -4.09 12.41 -1.02
C HIS A 69 -3.81 13.91 -1.17
N ALA A 70 -4.15 14.70 -0.17
CA ALA A 70 -3.86 16.14 -0.16
C ALA A 70 -2.49 16.46 0.46
N SER A 71 -1.76 15.45 0.94
CA SER A 71 -0.47 15.65 1.61
C SER A 71 0.67 15.91 0.61
N PRO A 72 1.75 16.60 1.06
CA PRO A 72 2.93 16.82 0.22
C PRO A 72 3.60 15.52 -0.23
N MET A 73 3.40 14.43 0.49
CA MET A 73 4.00 13.13 0.16
C MET A 73 3.52 12.58 -1.17
N MET A 74 2.33 12.98 -1.63
CA MET A 74 1.83 12.53 -2.94
C MET A 74 2.70 13.01 -4.09
N LYS A 75 3.33 14.18 -3.95
CA LYS A 75 4.27 14.67 -4.95
C LYS A 75 5.49 13.73 -5.04
N THR A 76 6.06 13.35 -3.91
CA THR A 76 7.18 12.41 -3.86
C THR A 76 6.82 11.08 -4.50
N ILE A 77 5.66 10.54 -4.15
CA ILE A 77 5.17 9.27 -4.68
C ILE A 77 5.04 9.36 -6.20
N SER A 78 4.42 10.42 -6.70
CA SER A 78 4.22 10.63 -8.14
C SER A 78 5.54 10.74 -8.89
N GLU A 79 6.49 11.50 -8.35
CA GLU A 79 7.83 11.64 -8.95
C GLU A 79 8.58 10.31 -9.02
N LEU A 80 8.48 9.50 -7.97
CA LEU A 80 9.13 8.20 -7.93
C LEU A 80 8.48 7.19 -8.87
N ARG A 81 7.14 7.20 -8.99
CA ARG A 81 6.44 6.37 -9.97
C ARG A 81 6.91 6.67 -11.39
N GLU A 82 7.08 7.93 -11.70
CA GLU A 82 7.56 8.36 -13.00
C GLU A 82 9.04 8.00 -13.20
N LYS A 83 9.87 8.26 -12.20
CA LYS A 83 11.29 7.93 -12.24
C LYS A 83 11.54 6.47 -12.59
N TYR A 84 10.76 5.57 -12.03
CA TYR A 84 10.91 4.13 -12.23
C TYR A 84 9.99 3.57 -13.31
N ASP A 85 9.25 4.43 -14.01
CA ASP A 85 8.37 4.05 -15.12
C ASP A 85 7.42 2.91 -14.74
N LEU A 86 6.69 3.09 -13.65
CA LEU A 86 5.82 2.04 -13.12
C LEU A 86 4.40 2.11 -13.68
N GLN A 87 3.89 0.94 -14.03
CA GLN A 87 2.46 0.75 -14.24
C GLN A 87 1.83 0.35 -12.91
N MET A 88 0.54 0.63 -12.73
CA MET A 88 -0.13 0.24 -11.49
C MET A 88 -1.59 -0.11 -11.72
N THR A 89 -2.07 -1.04 -10.90
CA THR A 89 -3.49 -1.35 -10.79
C THR A 89 -3.92 -1.15 -9.35
N VAL A 90 -5.18 -0.81 -9.14
CA VAL A 90 -5.71 -0.46 -7.83
C VAL A 90 -7.00 -1.22 -7.57
N GLU A 91 -7.09 -1.85 -6.41
CA GLU A 91 -8.30 -2.50 -5.93
C GLU A 91 -8.62 -1.98 -4.54
N ARG A 92 -9.90 -1.75 -4.26
CA ARG A 92 -10.34 -1.25 -2.96
C ARG A 92 -11.28 -2.25 -2.30
N TYR A 93 -11.11 -2.42 -1.00
CA TYR A 93 -11.92 -3.31 -0.19
C TYR A 93 -12.30 -2.62 1.11
N VAL A 94 -13.45 -2.95 1.63
CA VAL A 94 -13.83 -2.54 2.99
C VAL A 94 -13.72 -3.75 3.89
N SER A 95 -13.37 -3.52 5.16
CA SER A 95 -13.28 -4.62 6.13
C SER A 95 -14.66 -5.23 6.37
N ASP A 96 -14.70 -6.54 6.46
CA ASP A 96 -15.89 -7.27 6.90
C ASP A 96 -15.80 -7.39 8.43
N ASP A 97 -16.63 -6.63 9.13
CA ASP A 97 -16.65 -6.59 10.59
C ASP A 97 -17.69 -7.55 11.19
N SER A 98 -18.26 -8.44 10.36
CA SER A 98 -19.19 -9.44 10.84
C SER A 98 -18.46 -10.50 11.67
N ASP A 99 -19.26 -11.26 12.46
CA ASP A 99 -18.73 -12.33 13.28
C ASP A 99 -18.17 -13.47 12.40
N ALA A 100 -16.87 -13.67 12.47
CA ALA A 100 -16.16 -14.71 11.75
C ALA A 100 -15.62 -15.81 12.69
N SER A 101 -16.18 -15.93 13.90
CA SER A 101 -15.70 -16.90 14.88
C SER A 101 -15.76 -18.34 14.39
N GLY A 102 -16.67 -18.66 13.45
CA GLY A 102 -16.72 -19.97 12.82
C GLY A 102 -15.47 -20.35 12.03
N ASP A 103 -14.66 -19.35 11.66
CA ASP A 103 -13.41 -19.57 10.92
C ASP A 103 -12.24 -20.00 11.83
N ASP A 104 -12.38 -19.82 13.15
CA ASP A 104 -11.30 -20.07 14.11
C ASP A 104 -10.73 -21.48 13.99
N LYS A 105 -11.58 -22.47 13.69
CA LYS A 105 -11.16 -23.86 13.53
C LYS A 105 -10.21 -24.08 12.35
N PHE A 106 -10.16 -23.13 11.41
CA PHE A 106 -9.29 -23.19 10.24
C PHE A 106 -8.00 -22.37 10.42
N ILE A 107 -7.90 -21.64 11.54
CA ILE A 107 -6.75 -20.77 11.80
C ILE A 107 -5.81 -21.50 12.76
N ARG A 108 -4.60 -21.74 12.31
CA ARG A 108 -3.56 -22.32 13.15
C ARG A 108 -2.96 -21.25 14.03
N LYS A 109 -3.03 -21.45 15.34
CA LYS A 109 -2.52 -20.48 16.33
C LYS A 109 -1.28 -20.98 17.04
#